data_ccfc1bd2de7dc6eeb9d472ef42ed0eec
#
_entry.id   ccfc1bd2de7dc6eeb9d472ef42ed0eec
#
_cell.length_a   1.000
_cell.length_b   1.000
_cell.length_c   1.000
_cell.angle_alpha   90.00
_cell.angle_beta   90.00
_cell.angle_gamma   90.00
#
_symmetry.space_group_name_H-M   'P 1'
#
loop_
_entity.id
_entity.type
_entity.pdbx_description
1 polymer ?
#
loop_
_entity_poly.entity_id
_entity_poly.type
_entity_poly.pdbx_seq_one_letter_code
_entity_poly.pdbx_strand_id
1 'polypeptide(L)'
;MEEINTKDLKFYSQKAIVIATFIGTPLAAGYLIRENYLSLNKPDEGKNSFIIGLISTVLLFVVIFMIPESIMDKVPNSILPAMYTGIVYLIVEKLQGTILNQHKENGSEFYSRWKSAGIGFLSLIILIIGAFGFFLLFPEN
;
A
#
# COMPACT_ATOMS: atom_id res chain seq x y z
N MET A 1 -5.21 -3.77 -29.92
CA MET A 1 -5.28 -3.36 -28.49
C MET A 1 -6.52 -2.51 -28.35
N GLU A 2 -7.49 -2.98 -27.60
CA GLU A 2 -8.59 -2.11 -27.21
C GLU A 2 -8.02 -1.00 -26.32
N GLU A 3 -8.09 0.24 -26.76
CA GLU A 3 -7.85 1.38 -25.88
C GLU A 3 -8.91 1.33 -24.76
N ILE A 4 -8.49 1.00 -23.56
CA ILE A 4 -9.37 1.05 -22.41
C ILE A 4 -9.74 2.53 -22.24
N ASN A 5 -11.01 2.86 -22.51
CA ASN A 5 -11.52 4.20 -22.26
C ASN A 5 -11.56 4.43 -20.74
N THR A 6 -10.50 5.02 -20.20
CA THR A 6 -10.38 5.30 -18.77
C THR A 6 -11.09 6.57 -18.34
N LYS A 7 -11.76 7.27 -19.26
CA LYS A 7 -12.29 8.62 -19.04
C LYS A 7 -13.36 8.67 -17.94
N ASP A 8 -14.14 7.59 -17.81
CA ASP A 8 -15.21 7.47 -16.82
C ASP A 8 -14.78 6.67 -15.56
N LEU A 9 -13.56 6.17 -15.56
CA LEU A 9 -13.02 5.41 -14.42
C LEU A 9 -12.37 6.37 -13.42
N LYS A 10 -12.31 5.94 -12.17
CA LYS A 10 -11.65 6.69 -11.10
C LYS A 10 -10.60 5.83 -10.44
N PHE A 11 -9.38 6.34 -10.36
CA PHE A 11 -8.22 5.64 -9.81
C PHE A 11 -7.65 6.35 -8.59
N TYR A 12 -6.91 5.61 -7.79
CA TYR A 12 -5.97 6.18 -6.84
C TYR A 12 -4.67 6.52 -7.57
N SER A 13 -4.25 7.77 -7.48
CA SER A 13 -2.99 8.21 -8.08
C SER A 13 -1.79 7.56 -7.40
N GLN A 14 -0.65 7.51 -8.09
CA GLN A 14 0.60 7.02 -7.49
C GLN A 14 0.95 7.74 -6.19
N LYS A 15 0.79 9.07 -6.15
CA LYS A 15 1.01 9.86 -4.92
C LYS A 15 0.05 9.48 -3.79
N ALA A 16 -1.20 9.18 -4.11
CA ALA A 16 -2.19 8.74 -3.14
C ALA A 16 -1.81 7.38 -2.53
N ILE A 17 -1.35 6.44 -3.35
CA ILE A 17 -0.87 5.13 -2.91
C ILE A 17 0.36 5.28 -2.00
N VAL A 18 1.30 6.13 -2.37
CA VAL A 18 2.51 6.44 -1.57
C VAL A 18 2.14 6.99 -0.19
N ILE A 19 1.22 7.96 -0.12
CA ILE A 19 0.75 8.52 1.16
C ILE A 19 0.13 7.44 2.03
N ALA A 20 -0.78 6.64 1.47
CA ALA A 20 -1.43 5.55 2.20
C ALA A 20 -0.42 4.50 2.70
N THR A 21 0.58 4.18 1.88
CA THR A 21 1.64 3.22 2.23
C THR A 21 2.50 3.73 3.38
N PHE A 22 2.90 4.99 3.33
CA PHE A 22 3.71 5.60 4.39
C PHE A 22 3.01 5.52 5.76
N ILE A 23 1.69 5.74 5.79
CA ILE A 23 0.87 5.68 7.01
C ILE A 23 0.54 4.24 7.39
N GLY A 24 0.09 3.44 6.44
CA GLY A 24 -0.60 2.17 6.66
C GLY A 24 0.15 0.92 6.19
N THR A 25 1.47 1.00 5.97
CA THR A 25 2.33 -0.10 5.52
C THR A 25 2.02 -0.63 4.10
N PRO A 26 2.73 -1.65 3.59
CA PRO A 26 2.43 -2.25 2.28
C PRO A 26 1.02 -2.81 2.14
N LEU A 27 0.32 -3.10 3.23
CA LEU A 27 -1.08 -3.55 3.20
C LEU A 27 -1.98 -2.50 2.56
N ALA A 28 -1.82 -1.22 2.93
CA ALA A 28 -2.58 -0.12 2.33
C ALA A 28 -2.28 0.01 0.82
N ALA A 29 -1.02 -0.14 0.43
CA ALA A 29 -0.64 -0.16 -0.98
C ALA A 29 -1.33 -1.28 -1.75
N GLY A 30 -1.26 -2.51 -1.25
CA GLY A 30 -1.89 -3.68 -1.85
C GLY A 30 -3.38 -3.49 -2.06
N TYR A 31 -4.05 -2.89 -1.08
CA TYR A 31 -5.48 -2.57 -1.18
C TYR A 31 -5.77 -1.52 -2.27
N LEU A 32 -5.03 -0.41 -2.31
CA LEU A 32 -5.27 0.65 -3.30
C LEU A 32 -4.92 0.24 -4.72
N ILE A 33 -3.85 -0.53 -4.90
CA ILE A 33 -3.48 -1.14 -6.19
C ILE A 33 -4.58 -2.11 -6.65
N ARG A 34 -5.13 -2.90 -5.73
CA ARG A 34 -6.28 -3.76 -5.98
C ARG A 34 -7.48 -2.97 -6.48
N GLU A 35 -7.84 -1.88 -5.82
CA GLU A 35 -8.98 -1.04 -6.23
C GLU A 35 -8.80 -0.48 -7.65
N ASN A 36 -7.58 -0.06 -8.00
CA ASN A 36 -7.26 0.37 -9.35
C ASN A 36 -7.44 -0.78 -10.37
N TYR A 37 -6.99 -1.99 -10.05
CA TYR A 37 -7.20 -3.16 -10.93
C TYR A 37 -8.66 -3.55 -11.06
N LEU A 38 -9.45 -3.45 -9.99
CA LEU A 38 -10.90 -3.69 -10.06
C LEU A 38 -11.60 -2.68 -10.99
N SER A 39 -11.20 -1.41 -10.95
CA SER A 39 -11.69 -0.40 -11.87
C SER A 39 -11.34 -0.71 -13.35
N LEU A 40 -10.27 -1.46 -13.57
CA LEU A 40 -9.84 -1.93 -14.89
C LEU A 40 -10.47 -3.28 -15.29
N ASN A 41 -11.40 -3.80 -14.49
CA ASN A 41 -11.99 -5.13 -14.66
C ASN A 41 -10.95 -6.27 -14.68
N LYS A 42 -9.94 -6.15 -13.81
CA LYS A 42 -8.85 -7.12 -13.61
C LYS A 42 -8.85 -7.65 -12.18
N PRO A 43 -9.83 -8.50 -11.81
CA PRO A 43 -9.99 -8.96 -10.43
C PRO A 43 -8.85 -9.86 -9.95
N ASP A 44 -8.23 -10.64 -10.82
CA ASP A 44 -7.15 -11.57 -10.45
C ASP A 44 -5.88 -10.81 -10.08
N GLU A 45 -5.49 -9.81 -10.88
CA GLU A 45 -4.36 -8.93 -10.58
C GLU A 45 -4.63 -8.11 -9.30
N GLY A 46 -5.86 -7.69 -9.11
CA GLY A 46 -6.29 -7.00 -7.90
C GLY A 46 -6.15 -7.88 -6.66
N LYS A 47 -6.64 -9.12 -6.71
CA LYS A 47 -6.49 -10.10 -5.63
C LYS A 47 -5.03 -10.37 -5.30
N ASN A 48 -4.21 -10.60 -6.33
CA ASN A 48 -2.79 -10.86 -6.16
C ASN A 48 -2.08 -9.66 -5.51
N SER A 49 -2.40 -8.44 -5.92
CA SER A 49 -1.83 -7.22 -5.33
C SER A 49 -2.16 -7.09 -3.85
N PHE A 50 -3.38 -7.40 -3.44
CA PHE A 50 -3.78 -7.39 -2.04
C PHE A 50 -3.04 -8.46 -1.22
N ILE A 51 -2.95 -9.69 -1.73
CA ILE A 51 -2.24 -10.79 -1.06
C ILE A 51 -0.75 -10.45 -0.92
N ILE A 52 -0.12 -9.91 -1.96
CA ILE A 52 1.27 -9.48 -1.93
C ILE A 52 1.47 -8.37 -0.90
N GLY A 53 0.58 -7.39 -0.84
CA GLY A 53 0.61 -6.34 0.18
C GLY A 53 0.52 -6.88 1.61
N LEU A 54 -0.35 -7.85 1.84
CA LEU A 54 -0.49 -8.53 3.13
C LEU A 54 0.77 -9.30 3.51
N ILE A 55 1.29 -10.14 2.61
CA ILE A 55 2.51 -10.94 2.84
C ILE A 55 3.71 -10.00 3.08
N SER A 56 3.85 -8.95 2.26
CA SER A 56 4.93 -7.97 2.42
C SER A 56 4.87 -7.26 3.77
N THR A 57 3.68 -6.99 4.29
CA THR A 57 3.51 -6.41 5.61
C THR A 57 3.94 -7.37 6.71
N VAL A 58 3.56 -8.64 6.63
CA VAL A 58 4.00 -9.66 7.59
C VAL A 58 5.52 -9.82 7.56
N LEU A 59 6.12 -9.91 6.37
CA LEU A 59 7.58 -10.00 6.21
C LEU A 59 8.29 -8.75 6.77
N LEU A 60 7.73 -7.56 6.54
CA LEU A 60 8.26 -6.33 7.10
C LEU A 60 8.34 -6.39 8.63
N PHE A 61 7.27 -6.84 9.29
CA PHE A 61 7.28 -7.00 10.75
C PHE A 61 8.28 -8.06 11.20
N VAL A 62 8.37 -9.20 10.53
CA VAL A 62 9.37 -10.22 10.86
C VAL A 62 10.78 -9.63 10.78
N VAL A 63 11.09 -8.88 9.72
CA VAL A 63 12.40 -8.23 9.57
C VAL A 63 12.64 -7.22 10.70
N ILE A 64 11.65 -6.39 11.05
CA ILE A 64 11.76 -5.41 12.13
C ILE A 64 12.04 -6.10 13.46
N PHE A 65 11.35 -7.19 13.79
CA PHE A 65 11.57 -7.95 15.01
C PHE A 65 12.94 -8.65 15.07
N MET A 66 13.55 -8.92 13.91
CA MET A 66 14.90 -9.50 13.85
C MET A 66 16.02 -8.46 14.02
N ILE A 67 15.72 -7.17 13.88
CA ILE A 67 16.72 -6.10 14.04
C ILE A 67 16.95 -5.86 15.56
N PRO A 68 18.20 -5.96 16.05
CA PRO A 68 18.52 -5.67 17.44
C PRO A 68 18.15 -4.24 17.84
N GLU A 69 17.67 -4.04 19.07
CA GLU A 69 17.33 -2.72 19.61
C GLU A 69 18.49 -1.72 19.48
N SER A 70 19.72 -2.17 19.71
CA SER A 70 20.93 -1.34 19.57
C SER A 70 21.13 -0.73 18.19
N ILE A 71 20.53 -1.33 17.15
CA ILE A 71 20.53 -0.80 15.79
C ILE A 71 19.30 0.09 15.61
N MET A 72 18.12 -0.37 16.07
CA MET A 72 16.87 0.37 15.95
C MET A 72 16.93 1.73 16.63
N ASP A 73 17.54 1.83 17.79
CA ASP A 73 17.71 3.10 18.51
C ASP A 73 18.53 4.16 17.76
N LYS A 74 19.34 3.75 16.80
CA LYS A 74 20.16 4.63 15.96
C LYS A 74 19.48 5.02 14.65
N VAL A 75 18.37 4.36 14.29
CA VAL A 75 17.65 4.59 13.05
C VAL A 75 16.45 5.50 13.30
N PRO A 76 16.36 6.67 12.67
CA PRO A 76 15.17 7.50 12.77
C PRO A 76 13.91 6.76 12.37
N ASN A 77 12.83 6.91 13.12
CA ASN A 77 11.56 6.20 12.94
C ASN A 77 10.95 6.34 11.54
N SER A 78 11.31 7.38 10.81
CA SER A 78 10.83 7.63 9.44
C SER A 78 11.59 6.87 8.35
N ILE A 79 12.76 6.32 8.63
CA ILE A 79 13.60 5.67 7.61
C ILE A 79 12.95 4.39 7.09
N LEU A 80 12.46 3.52 7.96
CA LEU A 80 11.80 2.29 7.54
C LEU A 80 10.53 2.58 6.71
N PRO A 81 9.61 3.46 7.15
CA PRO A 81 8.48 3.88 6.31
C PRO A 81 8.91 4.47 4.96
N ALA A 82 9.95 5.28 4.93
CA ALA A 82 10.45 5.85 3.69
C ALA A 82 11.01 4.78 2.73
N MET A 83 11.74 3.79 3.25
CA MET A 83 12.31 2.71 2.45
C MET A 83 11.24 1.86 1.79
N TYR A 84 10.31 1.29 2.55
CA TYR A 84 9.27 0.45 1.94
C TYR A 84 8.31 1.24 1.05
N THR A 85 8.06 2.51 1.38
CA THR A 85 7.26 3.40 0.54
C THR A 85 7.95 3.70 -0.80
N GLY A 86 9.28 3.90 -0.79
CA GLY A 86 10.07 4.04 -2.01
C GLY A 86 10.01 2.80 -2.90
N ILE A 87 10.10 1.61 -2.31
CA ILE A 87 9.95 0.35 -3.04
C ILE A 87 8.55 0.24 -3.66
N VAL A 88 7.51 0.54 -2.89
CA VAL A 88 6.13 0.53 -3.40
C VAL A 88 5.94 1.54 -4.52
N TYR A 89 6.53 2.74 -4.42
CA TYR A 89 6.50 3.72 -5.50
C TYR A 89 7.01 3.14 -6.82
N LEU A 90 8.17 2.46 -6.81
CA LEU A 90 8.75 1.84 -8.00
C LEU A 90 7.87 0.70 -8.54
N ILE A 91 7.26 -0.08 -7.65
CA ILE A 91 6.33 -1.16 -8.03
C ILE A 91 5.09 -0.58 -8.72
N VAL A 92 4.48 0.45 -8.16
CA VAL A 92 3.30 1.10 -8.73
C VAL A 92 3.63 1.72 -10.09
N GLU A 93 4.79 2.37 -10.21
CA GLU A 93 5.27 2.92 -11.49
C GLU A 93 5.38 1.83 -12.55
N LYS A 94 5.93 0.68 -12.20
CA LYS A 94 6.09 -0.44 -13.11
C LYS A 94 4.76 -1.11 -13.49
N LEU A 95 3.85 -1.28 -12.53
CA LEU A 95 2.61 -2.03 -12.73
C LEU A 95 1.49 -1.17 -13.33
N GLN A 96 1.35 0.05 -12.89
CA GLN A 96 0.22 0.91 -13.20
C GLN A 96 0.63 2.31 -13.73
N GLY A 97 1.93 2.61 -13.77
CA GLY A 97 2.43 3.94 -14.13
C GLY A 97 1.92 4.43 -15.48
N THR A 98 1.95 3.60 -16.50
CA THR A 98 1.48 3.97 -17.85
C THR A 98 0.02 4.37 -17.84
N ILE A 99 -0.85 3.56 -17.22
CA ILE A 99 -2.30 3.84 -17.22
C ILE A 99 -2.66 5.02 -16.32
N LEU A 100 -1.97 5.20 -15.21
CA LEU A 100 -2.17 6.34 -14.33
C LEU A 100 -1.70 7.65 -14.96
N ASN A 101 -0.62 7.62 -15.75
CA ASN A 101 -0.13 8.77 -16.49
C ASN A 101 -1.09 9.14 -17.64
N GLN A 102 -1.58 8.18 -18.41
CA GLN A 102 -2.59 8.42 -19.43
C GLN A 102 -3.87 9.01 -18.84
N HIS A 103 -4.33 8.49 -17.69
CA HIS A 103 -5.50 8.99 -16.99
C HIS A 103 -5.32 10.46 -16.57
N LYS A 104 -4.12 10.81 -16.09
CA LYS A 104 -3.75 12.18 -15.73
C LYS A 104 -3.70 13.11 -16.96
N GLU A 105 -3.07 12.66 -18.06
CA GLU A 105 -2.95 13.43 -19.30
C GLU A 105 -4.32 13.70 -19.95
N ASN A 106 -5.25 12.75 -19.83
CA ASN A 106 -6.63 12.90 -20.28
C ASN A 106 -7.46 13.86 -19.41
N GLY A 107 -6.90 14.41 -18.35
CA GLY A 107 -7.59 15.30 -17.42
C GLY A 107 -8.67 14.61 -16.58
N SER A 108 -8.60 13.29 -16.47
CA SER A 108 -9.58 12.49 -15.72
C SER A 108 -9.33 12.58 -14.22
N GLU A 109 -10.40 12.38 -13.43
CA GLU A 109 -10.35 12.55 -12.00
C GLU A 109 -9.72 11.35 -11.27
N PHE A 110 -8.92 11.65 -10.25
CA PHE A 110 -8.45 10.70 -9.25
C PHE A 110 -9.27 10.79 -7.96
N TYR A 111 -9.24 9.71 -7.18
CA TYR A 111 -9.73 9.77 -5.80
C TYR A 111 -8.92 10.76 -4.96
N SER A 112 -9.59 11.38 -3.98
CA SER A 112 -8.96 12.31 -3.05
C SER A 112 -7.79 11.65 -2.30
N ARG A 113 -6.68 12.38 -2.13
CA ARG A 113 -5.54 11.95 -1.31
C ARG A 113 -5.92 11.76 0.15
N TRP A 114 -6.89 12.52 0.65
CA TRP A 114 -7.42 12.36 2.01
C TRP A 114 -8.12 11.01 2.20
N LYS A 115 -8.85 10.54 1.17
CA LYS A 115 -9.43 9.20 1.18
C LYS A 115 -8.34 8.13 1.28
N SER A 116 -7.26 8.29 0.55
CA SER A 116 -6.10 7.38 0.60
C SER A 116 -5.40 7.41 1.96
N ALA A 117 -5.19 8.59 2.53
CA ALA A 117 -4.65 8.74 3.88
C ALA A 117 -5.53 8.06 4.93
N GLY A 118 -6.86 8.20 4.81
CA GLY A 118 -7.83 7.51 5.65
C GLY A 118 -7.75 5.98 5.54
N ILE A 119 -7.56 5.45 4.34
CA ILE A 119 -7.35 4.02 4.10
C ILE A 119 -6.02 3.56 4.72
N GLY A 120 -4.96 4.35 4.59
CA GLY A 120 -3.69 4.08 5.26
C GLY A 120 -3.84 4.03 6.79
N PHE A 121 -4.53 4.98 7.35
CA PHE A 121 -4.82 5.02 8.79
C PHE A 121 -5.67 3.83 9.25
N LEU A 122 -6.71 3.48 8.49
CA LEU A 122 -7.53 2.29 8.77
C LEU A 122 -6.69 1.01 8.71
N SER A 123 -5.82 0.87 7.74
CA SER A 123 -4.88 -0.26 7.62
C SER A 123 -3.98 -0.36 8.85
N LEU A 124 -3.47 0.77 9.33
CA LEU A 124 -2.66 0.82 10.56
C LEU A 124 -3.45 0.37 11.79
N ILE A 125 -4.69 0.81 11.94
CA ILE A 125 -5.57 0.39 13.04
C ILE A 125 -5.80 -1.13 12.99
N ILE A 126 -6.09 -1.68 11.81
CA ILE A 126 -6.30 -3.13 11.63
C ILE A 126 -5.04 -3.90 12.05
N LEU A 127 -3.87 -3.42 11.68
CA LEU A 127 -2.60 -4.06 12.06
C LEU A 127 -2.35 -4.00 13.57
N ILE A 128 -2.63 -2.87 14.22
CA ILE A 128 -2.50 -2.73 15.68
C ILE A 128 -3.45 -3.68 16.39
N ILE A 129 -4.71 -3.76 15.97
CA ILE A 129 -5.69 -4.70 16.54
C ILE A 129 -5.24 -6.15 16.32
N GLY A 130 -4.74 -6.48 15.12
CA GLY A 130 -4.23 -7.81 14.81
C GLY A 130 -3.02 -8.20 15.68
N ALA A 131 -2.06 -7.28 15.86
CA ALA A 131 -0.91 -7.48 16.71
C ALA A 131 -1.31 -7.67 18.19
N PHE A 132 -2.22 -6.82 18.68
CA PHE A 132 -2.72 -6.92 20.04
C PHE A 132 -3.46 -8.24 20.28
N GLY A 133 -4.32 -8.65 19.34
CA GLY A 133 -5.00 -9.94 19.38
C GLY A 133 -4.02 -11.12 19.39
N PHE A 134 -2.95 -11.04 18.62
CA PHE A 134 -1.89 -12.06 18.61
C PHE A 134 -1.22 -12.18 19.99
N PHE A 135 -0.82 -11.07 20.62
CA PHE A 135 -0.21 -11.09 21.95
C PHE A 135 -1.16 -11.61 23.05
N LEU A 136 -2.47 -11.37 22.92
CA LEU A 136 -3.46 -11.92 23.86
C LEU A 136 -3.63 -13.44 23.72
N LEU A 137 -3.52 -13.98 22.50
CA LEU A 137 -3.64 -15.41 22.21
C LEU A 137 -2.37 -16.19 22.53
N PHE A 138 -1.21 -15.54 22.44
CA PHE A 138 0.11 -16.13 22.67
C PHE A 138 0.89 -15.29 23.69
N PRO A 139 0.44 -15.25 24.96
CA PRO A 139 1.17 -14.53 26.00
C PRO A 139 2.55 -15.19 26.19
N GLU A 140 3.60 -14.37 26.23
CA GLU A 140 4.92 -14.86 26.65
C GLU A 140 4.85 -15.30 28.10
N ASN A 141 5.17 -16.60 28.35
CA ASN A 141 5.29 -17.15 29.69
C ASN A 141 6.62 -16.77 30.34
#